data_fea67723d7969a6322bd26c1f408f65b
#
_entry.id   fea67723d7969a6322bd26c1f408f65b
#
_cell.length_a   1.000
_cell.length_b   1.000
_cell.length_c   1.000
_cell.angle_alpha   90.00
_cell.angle_beta   90.00
_cell.angle_gamma   90.00
#
_symmetry.space_group_name_H-M   'P 1'
#
loop_
_entity.id
_entity.type
_entity.pdbx_description
1 polymer ?
#
loop_
_entity_poly.entity_id
_entity_poly.type
_entity_poly.pdbx_seq_one_letter_code
_entity_poly.pdbx_strand_id
1 'polypeptide(L)'
;MDWTTIFADRMGRMKASEIRELLKLLDQPDIISFAGGIPDPDLFPTAEFEQAYHDILTGDRQASALQYSVSEGYLPLRQWIADHMGEIDIACGVDNILITSGSQQALDYIGKLFLSPQDTALVAWPTYLGALGAFNAYEPIYDRLIAGGNRSANDYQATAQANNSAVKFAYMSVDFANPTGETMNRAERDGLLDMAER
;
A
#
# COMPACT_ATOMS: atom_id res chain seq x y z
N MET A 1 5.65 18.97 30.85
CA MET A 1 4.30 18.86 30.24
C MET A 1 4.15 17.42 29.81
N ASP A 2 3.10 16.74 30.24
CA ASP A 2 2.85 15.36 29.83
C ASP A 2 2.09 15.37 28.50
N TRP A 3 2.78 15.08 27.41
CA TRP A 3 2.23 15.07 26.07
C TRP A 3 1.26 13.91 25.82
N THR A 4 1.29 12.87 26.65
CA THR A 4 0.43 11.69 26.47
C THR A 4 -1.05 12.04 26.60
N THR A 5 -1.38 13.09 27.34
CA THR A 5 -2.76 13.53 27.57
C THR A 5 -3.41 14.26 26.40
N ILE A 6 -2.62 14.64 25.38
CA ILE A 6 -3.12 15.37 24.20
C ILE A 6 -3.03 14.56 22.92
N PHE A 7 -2.42 13.37 22.96
CA PHE A 7 -2.39 12.47 21.81
C PHE A 7 -3.77 11.85 21.58
N ALA A 8 -4.09 11.63 20.31
CA ALA A 8 -5.27 10.87 19.94
C ALA A 8 -5.14 9.40 20.38
N ASP A 9 -6.24 8.75 20.73
CA ASP A 9 -6.27 7.35 21.22
C ASP A 9 -5.56 6.38 20.31
N ARG A 10 -5.65 6.59 18.98
CA ARG A 10 -4.97 5.79 17.95
C ARG A 10 -3.44 5.76 18.11
N MET A 11 -2.83 6.73 18.80
CA MET A 11 -1.39 6.69 19.05
C MET A 11 -0.95 5.45 19.84
N GLY A 12 -1.84 4.88 20.65
CA GLY A 12 -1.59 3.60 21.31
C GLY A 12 -1.37 2.42 20.35
N ARG A 13 -1.89 2.50 19.14
CA ARG A 13 -1.76 1.49 18.08
C ARG A 13 -0.68 1.82 17.05
N MET A 14 -0.24 3.08 16.98
CA MET A 14 0.78 3.55 16.06
C MET A 14 2.16 3.46 16.71
N LYS A 15 2.77 2.29 16.62
CA LYS A 15 4.13 2.07 17.14
C LYS A 15 5.19 2.39 16.09
N ALA A 16 6.38 2.76 16.55
CA ALA A 16 7.55 2.83 15.66
C ALA A 16 7.76 1.47 14.97
N SER A 17 8.13 1.49 13.69
CA SER A 17 8.39 0.26 12.94
C SER A 17 9.61 -0.44 13.54
N GLU A 18 9.44 -1.67 14.00
CA GLU A 18 10.55 -2.52 14.49
C GLU A 18 11.63 -2.72 13.40
N ILE A 19 11.21 -2.76 12.13
CA ILE A 19 12.14 -2.83 11.00
C ILE A 19 13.04 -1.59 10.94
N ARG A 20 12.51 -0.38 11.22
CA ARG A 20 13.34 0.84 11.24
C ARG A 20 14.40 0.81 12.33
N GLU A 21 14.11 0.20 13.46
CA GLU A 21 15.12 0.02 14.52
C GLU A 21 16.21 -0.97 14.07
N LEU A 22 15.83 -2.02 13.34
CA LEU A 22 16.79 -2.95 12.74
C LEU A 22 17.62 -2.28 11.64
N LEU A 23 17.04 -1.39 10.85
CA LEU A 23 17.77 -0.66 9.80
C LEU A 23 18.88 0.22 10.35
N LYS A 24 18.80 0.70 11.61
CA LYS A 24 19.89 1.44 12.26
C LYS A 24 21.15 0.59 12.47
N LEU A 25 21.04 -0.73 12.42
CA LEU A 25 22.18 -1.64 12.51
C LEU A 25 22.92 -1.79 11.17
N LEU A 26 22.32 -1.35 10.05
CA LEU A 26 22.90 -1.48 8.71
C LEU A 26 24.13 -0.58 8.50
N ASP A 27 24.29 0.47 9.31
CA ASP A 27 25.44 1.35 9.24
C ASP A 27 26.73 0.68 9.79
N GLN A 28 26.63 -0.55 10.31
CA GLN A 28 27.75 -1.30 10.83
C GLN A 28 28.41 -2.13 9.71
N PRO A 29 29.70 -1.91 9.38
CA PRO A 29 30.33 -2.49 8.19
C PRO A 29 30.46 -4.02 8.20
N ASP A 30 30.35 -4.65 9.37
CA ASP A 30 30.51 -6.09 9.54
C ASP A 30 29.17 -6.86 9.54
N ILE A 31 28.03 -6.15 9.32
CA ILE A 31 26.71 -6.76 9.34
C ILE A 31 26.19 -6.97 7.91
N ILE A 32 25.92 -8.23 7.57
CA ILE A 32 25.14 -8.57 6.37
C ILE A 32 23.67 -8.69 6.78
N SER A 33 22.84 -7.76 6.29
CA SER A 33 21.42 -7.71 6.65
C SER A 33 20.53 -8.40 5.61
N PHE A 34 19.63 -9.23 6.11
CA PHE A 34 18.52 -9.80 5.35
C PHE A 34 17.16 -9.22 5.78
N ALA A 35 17.17 -8.16 6.59
CA ALA A 35 15.96 -7.68 7.26
C ALA A 35 15.14 -6.67 6.44
N GLY A 36 15.74 -5.85 5.60
CA GLY A 36 15.09 -4.65 5.05
C GLY A 36 14.65 -4.75 3.60
N GLY A 37 15.19 -5.67 2.81
CA GLY A 37 14.94 -5.72 1.36
C GLY A 37 15.32 -4.41 0.66
N ILE A 38 16.42 -3.77 1.08
CA ILE A 38 16.89 -2.50 0.51
C ILE A 38 17.40 -2.76 -0.90
N PRO A 39 16.94 -1.98 -1.91
CA PRO A 39 17.46 -2.10 -3.26
C PRO A 39 18.96 -1.86 -3.35
N ASP A 40 19.61 -2.56 -4.28
CA ASP A 40 21.03 -2.36 -4.56
C ASP A 40 21.27 -0.95 -5.15
N PRO A 41 22.05 -0.08 -4.50
CA PRO A 41 22.29 1.28 -4.96
C PRO A 41 23.02 1.35 -6.30
N ASP A 42 23.81 0.34 -6.67
CA ASP A 42 24.53 0.30 -7.93
C ASP A 42 23.59 0.12 -9.14
N LEU A 43 22.35 -0.30 -8.90
CA LEU A 43 21.31 -0.47 -9.92
C LEU A 43 20.42 0.78 -10.10
N PHE A 44 20.65 1.85 -9.33
CA PHE A 44 19.85 3.06 -9.51
C PHE A 44 20.19 3.77 -10.82
N PRO A 45 19.17 4.12 -11.64
CA PRO A 45 19.36 4.78 -12.92
C PRO A 45 19.66 6.28 -12.73
N THR A 46 20.77 6.61 -12.07
CA THR A 46 21.10 7.97 -11.63
C THR A 46 21.34 8.91 -12.80
N ALA A 47 21.98 8.42 -13.88
CA ALA A 47 22.26 9.22 -15.08
C ALA A 47 20.96 9.58 -15.83
N GLU A 48 20.02 8.65 -15.92
CA GLU A 48 18.71 8.86 -16.55
C GLU A 48 17.88 9.86 -15.75
N PHE A 49 17.92 9.80 -14.41
CA PHE A 49 17.29 10.82 -13.56
C PHE A 49 17.91 12.18 -13.72
N GLU A 50 19.24 12.30 -13.72
CA GLU A 50 19.93 13.55 -13.95
C GLU A 50 19.52 14.19 -15.29
N GLN A 51 19.51 13.41 -16.37
CA GLN A 51 19.10 13.86 -17.68
C GLN A 51 17.63 14.31 -17.69
N ALA A 52 16.72 13.53 -17.10
CA ALA A 52 15.30 13.86 -17.03
C ALA A 52 15.05 15.18 -16.27
N TYR A 53 15.72 15.39 -15.13
CA TYR A 53 15.64 16.64 -14.38
C TYR A 53 16.21 17.81 -15.18
N HIS A 54 17.34 17.62 -15.85
CA HIS A 54 17.94 18.65 -16.71
C HIS A 54 16.97 19.08 -17.81
N ASP A 55 16.41 18.15 -18.55
CA ASP A 55 15.49 18.41 -19.68
C ASP A 55 14.21 19.14 -19.23
N ILE A 56 13.69 18.79 -18.05
CA ILE A 56 12.49 19.44 -17.52
C ILE A 56 12.81 20.86 -17.04
N LEU A 57 13.92 21.04 -16.31
CA LEU A 57 14.25 22.32 -15.68
C LEU A 57 14.86 23.34 -16.64
N THR A 58 15.38 22.92 -17.80
CA THR A 58 15.91 23.82 -18.84
C THR A 58 14.97 23.97 -20.04
N GLY A 59 13.93 23.17 -20.13
CA GLY A 59 12.97 23.18 -21.24
C GLY A 59 11.72 24.02 -20.97
N ASP A 60 10.82 24.03 -21.94
CA ASP A 60 9.57 24.81 -21.93
C ASP A 60 8.61 24.43 -20.79
N ARG A 61 8.82 23.26 -20.17
CA ARG A 61 7.99 22.75 -19.06
C ARG A 61 8.45 23.20 -17.68
N GLN A 62 9.55 23.96 -17.56
CA GLN A 62 10.12 24.38 -16.29
C GLN A 62 9.08 25.00 -15.34
N ALA A 63 8.32 25.99 -15.83
CA ALA A 63 7.34 26.69 -15.02
C ALA A 63 6.21 25.77 -14.53
N SER A 64 5.71 24.87 -15.39
CA SER A 64 4.65 23.94 -15.03
C SER A 64 5.13 22.82 -14.09
N ALA A 65 6.39 22.39 -14.20
CA ALA A 65 6.97 21.36 -13.35
C ALA A 65 7.13 21.82 -11.89
N LEU A 66 7.30 23.12 -11.67
CA LEU A 66 7.49 23.72 -10.34
C LEU A 66 6.19 24.34 -9.77
N GLN A 67 5.09 24.30 -10.51
CA GLN A 67 3.81 24.88 -10.12
C GLN A 67 2.92 23.87 -9.40
N TYR A 68 1.92 24.37 -8.68
CA TYR A 68 0.81 23.56 -8.18
C TYR A 68 0.12 22.81 -9.32
N SER A 69 -0.35 21.59 -9.02
CA SER A 69 -1.09 20.75 -9.94
C SER A 69 -2.46 20.37 -9.36
N VAL A 70 -3.27 19.68 -10.15
CA VAL A 70 -4.55 19.10 -9.70
C VAL A 70 -4.30 17.94 -8.72
N SER A 71 -5.27 17.70 -7.83
CA SER A 71 -5.14 16.71 -6.77
C SER A 71 -4.94 15.28 -7.28
N GLU A 72 -5.52 14.98 -8.45
CA GLU A 72 -5.44 13.67 -9.11
C GLU A 72 -4.05 13.40 -9.70
N GLY A 73 -3.23 14.44 -9.87
CA GLY A 73 -1.89 14.34 -10.42
C GLY A 73 -1.79 14.77 -11.89
N TYR A 74 -0.58 14.86 -12.38
CA TYR A 74 -0.21 15.37 -13.70
C TYR A 74 -0.87 14.57 -14.82
N LEU A 75 -1.75 15.22 -15.62
CA LEU A 75 -2.56 14.58 -16.64
C LEU A 75 -1.78 13.74 -17.65
N PRO A 76 -0.65 14.21 -18.20
CA PRO A 76 0.11 13.38 -19.15
C PRO A 76 0.65 12.09 -18.54
N LEU A 77 1.00 12.07 -17.26
CA LEU A 77 1.41 10.84 -16.56
C LEU A 77 0.21 9.90 -16.37
N ARG A 78 -0.94 10.43 -15.97
CA ARG A 78 -2.18 9.65 -15.84
C ARG A 78 -2.61 9.05 -17.16
N GLN A 79 -2.48 9.79 -18.27
CA GLN A 79 -2.76 9.28 -19.61
C GLN A 79 -1.80 8.15 -20.00
N TRP A 80 -0.50 8.35 -19.78
CA TRP A 80 0.48 7.30 -20.05
C TRP A 80 0.21 6.01 -19.26
N ILE A 81 -0.17 6.15 -17.96
CA ILE A 81 -0.54 5.00 -17.14
C ILE A 81 -1.80 4.31 -17.70
N ALA A 82 -2.83 5.05 -18.10
CA ALA A 82 -4.05 4.49 -18.68
C ALA A 82 -3.76 3.71 -19.97
N ASP A 83 -2.93 4.26 -20.85
CA ASP A 83 -2.51 3.62 -22.09
C ASP A 83 -1.71 2.33 -21.80
N HIS A 84 -0.75 2.40 -20.86
CA HIS A 84 0.04 1.24 -20.43
C HIS A 84 -0.81 0.12 -19.80
N MET A 85 -1.81 0.47 -19.01
CA MET A 85 -2.78 -0.50 -18.46
C MET A 85 -3.58 -1.18 -19.59
N GLY A 86 -3.92 -0.43 -20.64
CA GLY A 86 -4.57 -0.98 -21.82
C GLY A 86 -3.72 -2.03 -22.56
N GLU A 87 -2.39 -1.90 -22.56
CA GLU A 87 -1.47 -2.87 -23.17
C GLU A 87 -1.49 -4.25 -22.46
N ILE A 88 -1.92 -4.27 -21.19
CA ILE A 88 -2.06 -5.50 -20.37
C ILE A 88 -3.52 -5.87 -20.12
N ASP A 89 -4.42 -5.47 -21.04
CA ASP A 89 -5.86 -5.76 -21.03
C ASP A 89 -6.62 -5.20 -19.80
N ILE A 90 -6.11 -4.16 -19.14
CA ILE A 90 -6.82 -3.45 -18.08
C ILE A 90 -7.43 -2.17 -18.65
N ALA A 91 -8.73 -2.20 -18.94
CA ALA A 91 -9.46 -1.05 -19.45
C ALA A 91 -9.68 0.00 -18.35
N CYS A 92 -8.93 1.11 -18.39
CA CYS A 92 -9.14 2.26 -17.53
C CYS A 92 -8.89 3.56 -18.28
N GLY A 93 -9.52 4.64 -17.81
CA GLY A 93 -9.26 6.00 -18.30
C GLY A 93 -8.51 6.83 -17.24
N VAL A 94 -8.17 8.06 -17.61
CA VAL A 94 -7.47 8.99 -16.70
C VAL A 94 -8.20 9.23 -15.38
N ASP A 95 -9.54 9.13 -15.39
CA ASP A 95 -10.36 9.35 -14.21
C ASP A 95 -10.33 8.17 -13.20
N ASN A 96 -9.76 7.05 -13.61
CA ASN A 96 -9.50 5.91 -12.73
C ASN A 96 -8.12 5.96 -12.06
N ILE A 97 -7.32 7.01 -12.30
CA ILE A 97 -5.93 7.09 -11.87
C ILE A 97 -5.73 8.28 -10.96
N LEU A 98 -5.20 8.01 -9.78
CA LEU A 98 -4.74 9.00 -8.81
C LEU A 98 -3.25 8.81 -8.56
N ILE A 99 -2.45 9.86 -8.75
CA ILE A 99 -1.02 9.84 -8.46
C ILE A 99 -0.79 10.13 -6.97
N THR A 100 -0.05 9.26 -6.31
CA THR A 100 0.28 9.39 -4.89
C THR A 100 1.79 9.46 -4.67
N SER A 101 2.20 9.97 -3.52
CA SER A 101 3.60 9.95 -3.06
C SER A 101 3.97 8.56 -2.52
N GLY A 102 4.06 7.60 -3.45
CA GLY A 102 4.31 6.20 -3.14
C GLY A 102 3.08 5.45 -2.63
N SER A 103 3.21 4.13 -2.53
CA SER A 103 2.13 3.22 -2.09
C SER A 103 1.66 3.47 -0.66
N GLN A 104 2.52 4.00 0.21
CA GLN A 104 2.16 4.27 1.60
C GLN A 104 1.04 5.31 1.70
N GLN A 105 1.06 6.35 0.87
CA GLN A 105 -0.02 7.34 0.82
C GLN A 105 -1.32 6.73 0.27
N ALA A 106 -1.22 5.87 -0.73
CA ALA A 106 -2.39 5.15 -1.26
C ALA A 106 -3.03 4.25 -0.19
N LEU A 107 -2.22 3.52 0.58
CA LEU A 107 -2.71 2.69 1.69
C LEU A 107 -3.38 3.53 2.78
N ASP A 108 -2.80 4.69 3.14
CA ASP A 108 -3.41 5.62 4.09
C ASP A 108 -4.76 6.14 3.58
N TYR A 109 -4.86 6.49 2.30
CA TYR A 109 -6.13 6.92 1.69
C TYR A 109 -7.19 5.82 1.71
N ILE A 110 -6.82 4.56 1.43
CA ILE A 110 -7.73 3.42 1.52
C ILE A 110 -8.22 3.26 2.96
N GLY A 111 -7.32 3.28 3.94
CA GLY A 111 -7.69 3.24 5.35
C GLY A 111 -8.65 4.38 5.72
N LYS A 112 -8.34 5.60 5.31
CA LYS A 112 -9.15 6.79 5.58
C LYS A 112 -10.55 6.75 4.95
N LEU A 113 -10.66 6.17 3.75
CA LEU A 113 -11.93 6.11 3.02
C LEU A 113 -12.86 5.02 3.54
N PHE A 114 -12.31 3.88 3.95
CA PHE A 114 -13.10 2.68 4.19
C PHE A 114 -13.15 2.23 5.64
N LEU A 115 -12.25 2.69 6.53
CA LEU A 115 -12.18 2.22 7.90
C LEU A 115 -12.64 3.29 8.89
N SER A 116 -13.59 2.89 9.73
CA SER A 116 -13.89 3.51 11.01
C SER A 116 -13.34 2.64 12.15
N PRO A 117 -13.18 3.16 13.38
CA PRO A 117 -12.79 2.33 14.51
C PRO A 117 -13.67 1.09 14.65
N GLN A 118 -13.06 -0.08 14.83
CA GLN A 118 -13.68 -1.40 14.94
C GLN A 118 -14.24 -2.00 13.63
N ASP A 119 -14.14 -1.32 12.47
CA ASP A 119 -14.42 -1.96 11.18
C ASP A 119 -13.42 -3.09 10.90
N THR A 120 -13.84 -4.12 10.17
CA THR A 120 -12.98 -5.28 9.86
C THR A 120 -12.27 -5.13 8.51
N ALA A 121 -10.95 -5.24 8.53
CA ALA A 121 -10.11 -5.41 7.34
C ALA A 121 -9.61 -6.86 7.26
N LEU A 122 -9.87 -7.53 6.14
CA LEU A 122 -9.30 -8.85 5.88
C LEU A 122 -7.87 -8.67 5.35
N VAL A 123 -6.91 -9.40 5.93
CA VAL A 123 -5.51 -9.30 5.53
C VAL A 123 -4.88 -10.68 5.39
N ALA A 124 -3.97 -10.84 4.42
CA ALA A 124 -3.12 -12.02 4.38
C ALA A 124 -2.27 -12.12 5.67
N TRP A 125 -1.83 -13.34 6.02
CA TRP A 125 -1.04 -13.53 7.24
C TRP A 125 0.08 -14.56 7.01
N PRO A 126 1.36 -14.14 7.05
CA PRO A 126 1.84 -12.76 7.28
C PRO A 126 1.50 -11.82 6.13
N THR A 127 1.59 -10.50 6.36
CA THR A 127 1.33 -9.47 5.35
C THR A 127 2.32 -8.30 5.47
N TYR A 128 2.26 -7.38 4.53
CA TYR A 128 3.14 -6.21 4.48
C TYR A 128 2.91 -5.27 5.67
N LEU A 129 3.96 -5.06 6.46
CA LEU A 129 3.90 -4.23 7.67
C LEU A 129 3.56 -2.76 7.38
N GLY A 130 3.94 -2.25 6.20
CA GLY A 130 3.58 -0.89 5.79
C GLY A 130 2.07 -0.70 5.64
N ALA A 131 1.36 -1.71 5.14
CA ALA A 131 -0.10 -1.70 5.06
C ALA A 131 -0.74 -1.70 6.44
N LEU A 132 -0.31 -2.60 7.33
CA LEU A 132 -0.80 -2.61 8.71
C LEU A 132 -0.52 -1.28 9.42
N GLY A 133 0.66 -0.68 9.19
CA GLY A 133 1.03 0.63 9.74
C GLY A 133 0.09 1.75 9.29
N ALA A 134 -0.31 1.77 8.01
CA ALA A 134 -1.28 2.73 7.50
C ALA A 134 -2.67 2.50 8.10
N PHE A 135 -3.16 1.26 8.10
CA PHE A 135 -4.50 0.93 8.55
C PHE A 135 -4.67 1.08 10.07
N ASN A 136 -3.63 0.82 10.87
CA ASN A 136 -3.66 0.94 12.33
C ASN A 136 -4.10 2.33 12.81
N ALA A 137 -3.85 3.39 12.04
CA ALA A 137 -4.30 4.74 12.35
C ALA A 137 -5.83 4.88 12.39
N TYR A 138 -6.55 3.95 11.75
CA TYR A 138 -8.02 3.92 11.67
C TYR A 138 -8.66 2.87 12.59
N GLU A 139 -7.86 2.24 13.44
CA GLU A 139 -8.29 1.33 14.52
C GLU A 139 -9.14 0.13 14.07
N PRO A 140 -8.78 -0.57 12.95
CA PRO A 140 -9.56 -1.71 12.49
C PRO A 140 -9.40 -2.93 13.38
N ILE A 141 -10.32 -3.87 13.24
CA ILE A 141 -10.15 -5.28 13.58
C ILE A 141 -9.57 -5.97 12.37
N TYR A 142 -8.52 -6.77 12.55
CA TYR A 142 -7.99 -7.60 11.48
C TYR A 142 -8.54 -9.02 11.58
N ASP A 143 -9.02 -9.57 10.46
CA ASP A 143 -9.31 -10.98 10.31
C ASP A 143 -8.44 -11.57 9.19
N ARG A 144 -7.98 -12.81 9.40
CA ARG A 144 -7.05 -13.46 8.50
C ARG A 144 -7.75 -13.96 7.25
N LEU A 145 -7.32 -13.47 6.09
CA LEU A 145 -7.73 -13.97 4.78
C LEU A 145 -6.73 -15.01 4.27
N ILE A 146 -7.22 -16.18 3.89
CA ILE A 146 -6.40 -17.28 3.33
C ILE A 146 -6.93 -17.56 1.93
N ALA A 147 -6.11 -17.33 0.91
CA ALA A 147 -6.43 -17.69 -0.46
C ALA A 147 -6.64 -19.21 -0.56
N GLY A 148 -7.70 -19.65 -1.23
CA GLY A 148 -8.06 -21.06 -1.29
C GLY A 148 -8.51 -21.67 0.03
N GLY A 149 -8.73 -20.87 1.08
CA GLY A 149 -9.23 -21.31 2.37
C GLY A 149 -10.71 -21.73 2.36
N ASN A 150 -11.15 -22.32 3.45
CA ASN A 150 -12.50 -22.88 3.57
C ASN A 150 -13.58 -21.87 4.02
N ARG A 151 -13.20 -20.60 4.30
CA ARG A 151 -14.14 -19.57 4.74
C ARG A 151 -14.73 -18.85 3.53
N SER A 152 -16.05 -18.75 3.47
CA SER A 152 -16.78 -17.96 2.47
C SER A 152 -16.87 -16.48 2.87
N ALA A 153 -17.30 -15.61 1.95
CA ALA A 153 -17.63 -14.21 2.25
C ALA A 153 -18.61 -14.10 3.44
N ASN A 154 -19.63 -14.95 3.45
CA ASN A 154 -20.63 -14.99 4.54
C ASN A 154 -20.00 -15.35 5.90
N ASP A 155 -19.02 -16.25 5.94
CA ASP A 155 -18.33 -16.60 7.19
C ASP A 155 -17.53 -15.43 7.75
N TYR A 156 -16.86 -14.65 6.88
CA TYR A 156 -16.16 -13.43 7.27
C TYR A 156 -17.13 -12.38 7.78
N GLN A 157 -18.23 -12.14 7.05
CA GLN A 157 -19.26 -11.19 7.48
C GLN A 157 -19.91 -11.61 8.82
N ALA A 158 -20.24 -12.88 9.01
CA ALA A 158 -20.79 -13.38 10.26
C ALA A 158 -19.82 -13.20 11.44
N THR A 159 -18.52 -13.45 11.21
CA THR A 159 -17.48 -13.21 12.22
C THR A 159 -17.38 -11.72 12.58
N ALA A 160 -17.39 -10.84 11.60
CA ALA A 160 -17.37 -9.40 11.83
C ALA A 160 -18.61 -8.94 12.61
N GLN A 161 -19.81 -9.38 12.21
CA GLN A 161 -21.07 -9.04 12.87
C GLN A 161 -21.12 -9.51 14.34
N ALA A 162 -20.57 -10.70 14.64
CA ALA A 162 -20.46 -11.19 16.02
C ALA A 162 -19.61 -10.27 16.91
N ASN A 163 -18.72 -9.46 16.32
CA ASN A 163 -17.90 -8.46 16.99
C ASN A 163 -18.47 -7.03 16.83
N ASN A 164 -19.73 -6.87 16.44
CA ASN A 164 -20.35 -5.57 16.12
C ASN A 164 -19.57 -4.77 15.07
N SER A 165 -19.01 -5.45 14.09
CA SER A 165 -18.16 -4.94 13.02
C SER A 165 -18.74 -5.26 11.64
N ALA A 166 -18.15 -4.66 10.60
CA ALA A 166 -18.44 -5.00 9.20
C ALA A 166 -17.13 -5.14 8.42
N VAL A 167 -17.06 -6.13 7.55
CA VAL A 167 -15.93 -6.26 6.61
C VAL A 167 -16.01 -5.11 5.61
N LYS A 168 -14.89 -4.37 5.45
CA LYS A 168 -14.82 -3.21 4.54
C LYS A 168 -14.02 -3.50 3.28
N PHE A 169 -12.90 -4.18 3.42
CA PHE A 169 -12.06 -4.58 2.30
C PHE A 169 -11.16 -5.75 2.65
N ALA A 170 -10.53 -6.33 1.62
CA ALA A 170 -9.45 -7.28 1.74
C ALA A 170 -8.16 -6.69 1.18
N TYR A 171 -7.04 -6.87 1.88
CA TYR A 171 -5.70 -6.49 1.45
C TYR A 171 -4.81 -7.71 1.29
N MET A 172 -4.28 -7.91 0.11
CA MET A 172 -3.36 -9.00 -0.22
C MET A 172 -2.33 -8.56 -1.26
N SER A 173 -1.10 -9.09 -1.16
CA SER A 173 -0.12 -9.05 -2.26
C SER A 173 -0.25 -10.36 -3.03
N VAL A 174 -0.68 -10.28 -4.30
CA VAL A 174 -0.95 -11.48 -5.12
C VAL A 174 0.29 -12.02 -5.81
N ASP A 175 1.28 -11.17 -6.05
CA ASP A 175 2.57 -11.51 -6.64
C ASP A 175 3.69 -11.16 -5.67
N PHE A 176 4.64 -12.09 -5.48
CA PHE A 176 5.83 -11.90 -4.66
C PHE A 176 5.51 -11.30 -3.29
N ALA A 177 4.54 -11.91 -2.59
CA ALA A 177 4.01 -11.39 -1.34
C ALA A 177 5.10 -11.08 -0.32
N ASN A 178 5.03 -9.90 0.29
CA ASN A 178 5.93 -9.52 1.36
C ASN A 178 5.30 -9.90 2.72
N PRO A 179 5.95 -10.77 3.57
CA PRO A 179 7.35 -11.18 3.47
C PRO A 179 7.58 -12.57 2.84
N THR A 180 6.56 -13.30 2.38
CA THR A 180 6.67 -14.72 2.05
C THR A 180 7.33 -15.01 0.69
N GLY A 181 7.29 -14.04 -0.24
CA GLY A 181 7.75 -14.22 -1.62
C GLY A 181 6.78 -15.05 -2.47
N GLU A 182 5.65 -15.50 -1.93
CA GLU A 182 4.68 -16.34 -2.63
C GLU A 182 3.93 -15.56 -3.71
N THR A 183 3.58 -16.27 -4.78
CA THR A 183 2.71 -15.77 -5.86
C THR A 183 1.48 -16.67 -5.94
N MET A 184 0.30 -16.06 -5.88
CA MET A 184 -0.97 -16.80 -5.98
C MET A 184 -1.16 -17.38 -7.37
N ASN A 185 -1.61 -18.62 -7.42
CA ASN A 185 -2.01 -19.24 -8.67
C ASN A 185 -3.36 -18.69 -9.18
N ARG A 186 -3.72 -19.01 -10.41
CA ARG A 186 -4.93 -18.51 -11.07
C ARG A 186 -6.21 -18.84 -10.27
N ALA A 187 -6.34 -20.07 -9.79
CA ALA A 187 -7.54 -20.52 -9.10
C ALA A 187 -7.74 -19.78 -7.75
N GLU A 188 -6.65 -19.47 -7.05
CA GLU A 188 -6.69 -18.67 -5.81
C GLU A 188 -7.15 -17.24 -6.09
N ARG A 189 -6.67 -16.62 -7.17
CA ARG A 189 -7.08 -15.27 -7.58
C ARG A 189 -8.55 -15.22 -7.98
N ASP A 190 -9.00 -16.17 -8.82
CA ASP A 190 -10.39 -16.28 -9.22
C ASP A 190 -11.31 -16.49 -8.02
N GLY A 191 -10.93 -17.34 -7.06
CA GLY A 191 -11.66 -17.56 -5.82
C GLY A 191 -11.79 -16.31 -4.93
N LEU A 192 -10.76 -15.44 -4.91
CA LEU A 192 -10.83 -14.15 -4.19
C LEU A 192 -11.77 -13.16 -4.88
N LEU A 193 -11.75 -13.10 -6.21
CA LEU A 193 -12.67 -12.24 -6.98
C LEU A 193 -14.11 -12.71 -6.78
N ASP A 194 -14.38 -14.00 -6.90
CA ASP A 194 -15.71 -14.59 -6.63
C ASP A 194 -16.22 -14.28 -5.20
N MET A 195 -15.31 -14.21 -4.25
CA MET A 195 -15.64 -13.85 -2.85
C MET A 195 -15.96 -12.35 -2.73
N ALA A 196 -15.25 -11.49 -3.46
CA ALA A 196 -15.45 -10.04 -3.41
C ALA A 196 -16.76 -9.58 -4.08
N GLU A 197 -17.30 -10.37 -5.03
CA GLU A 197 -18.56 -10.10 -5.73
C GLU A 197 -19.81 -10.44 -4.90
N ARG A 198 -19.67 -11.13 -3.79
CA ARG A 198 -20.77 -11.62 -2.92
C ARG A 198 -20.90 -10.84 -1.63
#